data_e8234be4e42262140253a7a1778ef540
#
_entry.id   e8234be4e42262140253a7a1778ef540
#
_cell.length_a   1.000
_cell.length_b   1.000
_cell.length_c   1.000
_cell.angle_alpha   90.00
_cell.angle_beta   90.00
_cell.angle_gamma   90.00
#
_symmetry.space_group_name_H-M   'P 1'
#
loop_
_entity.id
_entity.type
_entity.pdbx_description
1 polymer ?
#
loop_
_entity_poly.entity_id
_entity_poly.type
_entity_poly.pdbx_seq_one_letter_code
_entity_poly.pdbx_strand_id
1 'polypeptide(L)'
;VGIAGAGVQGFYQALYACVARPIDTVYVYNHSDRDLTDYLARLEKAIDNPDVKVVQCKTAEEMVKNSEIICTTTPSTQPVLPDDKDLLEGKCIIAIGSYTPEMREIPDAIWDLTNEVYIELPYACEESGDLSQPIKDGRLKEEQTILMSDYLAGNPQEITDPKKTTYFKSVGMGLF
;
A
#
# COMPACT_ATOMS: atom_id res chain seq x y z
N VAL A 1 -1.50 7.87 -7.84
CA VAL A 1 -1.01 6.93 -6.83
C VAL A 1 -0.57 7.66 -5.58
N GLY A 2 -0.84 7.12 -4.40
CA GLY A 2 -0.39 7.62 -3.09
C GLY A 2 0.76 6.78 -2.55
N ILE A 3 1.78 7.44 -2.02
CA ILE A 3 2.95 6.82 -1.39
C ILE A 3 3.04 7.31 0.06
N ALA A 4 2.81 6.41 1.01
CA ALA A 4 3.05 6.66 2.43
C ALA A 4 4.45 6.16 2.81
N GLY A 5 5.35 7.09 3.08
CA GLY A 5 6.76 6.81 3.38
C GLY A 5 7.72 7.17 2.24
N ALA A 6 8.42 8.32 2.40
CA ALA A 6 9.39 8.84 1.44
C ALA A 6 10.79 8.20 1.61
N GLY A 7 10.84 6.87 1.67
CA GLY A 7 12.06 6.07 1.71
C GLY A 7 12.46 5.50 0.35
N VAL A 8 13.44 4.58 0.36
CA VAL A 8 13.89 3.89 -0.86
C VAL A 8 12.76 3.07 -1.47
N GLN A 9 12.02 2.32 -0.65
CA GLN A 9 10.87 1.53 -1.13
C GLN A 9 9.80 2.42 -1.76
N GLY A 10 9.40 3.51 -1.10
CA GLY A 10 8.40 4.44 -1.63
C GLY A 10 8.80 5.04 -2.98
N PHE A 11 10.11 5.33 -3.15
CA PHE A 11 10.64 5.82 -4.41
C PHE A 11 10.43 4.82 -5.56
N TYR A 12 10.83 3.57 -5.37
CA TYR A 12 10.69 2.55 -6.40
C TYR A 12 9.25 2.11 -6.63
N GLN A 13 8.40 2.07 -5.59
CA GLN A 13 6.99 1.77 -5.76
C GLN A 13 6.26 2.84 -6.61
N ALA A 14 6.62 4.11 -6.44
CA ALA A 14 6.10 5.18 -7.30
C ALA A 14 6.51 4.96 -8.77
N LEU A 15 7.78 4.63 -9.03
CA LEU A 15 8.26 4.33 -10.38
C LEU A 15 7.54 3.12 -10.99
N TYR A 16 7.40 2.03 -10.24
CA TYR A 16 6.72 0.82 -10.71
C TYR A 16 5.25 1.08 -11.01
N ALA A 17 4.56 1.88 -10.19
CA ALA A 17 3.19 2.28 -10.45
C ALA A 17 3.07 3.03 -11.79
N CYS A 18 3.97 3.99 -12.05
CA CYS A 18 3.98 4.75 -13.30
C CYS A 18 4.32 3.90 -14.54
N VAL A 19 5.10 2.81 -14.37
CA VAL A 19 5.37 1.86 -15.46
C VAL A 19 4.16 0.93 -15.68
N ALA A 20 3.51 0.51 -14.62
CA ALA A 20 2.43 -0.48 -14.67
C ALA A 20 1.07 0.11 -15.06
N ARG A 21 0.85 1.40 -14.82
CA ARG A 21 -0.44 2.08 -15.01
C ARG A 21 -0.24 3.51 -15.55
N PRO A 22 -1.23 4.06 -16.25
CA PRO A 22 -1.24 5.46 -16.69
C PRO A 22 -1.51 6.37 -15.47
N ILE A 23 -0.47 6.65 -14.70
CA ILE A 23 -0.55 7.51 -13.51
C ILE A 23 -0.41 8.98 -13.94
N ASP A 24 -1.36 9.82 -13.53
CA ASP A 24 -1.32 11.28 -13.75
C ASP A 24 -0.58 12.01 -12.63
N THR A 25 -0.69 11.51 -11.39
CA THR A 25 -0.12 12.18 -10.22
C THR A 25 0.37 11.17 -9.18
N VAL A 26 1.56 11.42 -8.66
CA VAL A 26 2.13 10.74 -7.50
C VAL A 26 2.00 11.65 -6.28
N TYR A 27 1.20 11.24 -5.31
CA TYR A 27 1.01 11.92 -4.03
C TYR A 27 1.92 11.29 -2.98
N VAL A 28 2.80 12.06 -2.38
CA VAL A 28 3.78 11.57 -1.39
C VAL A 28 3.45 12.14 -0.02
N TYR A 29 3.21 11.28 0.94
CA TYR A 29 3.06 11.63 2.35
C TYR A 29 4.19 11.01 3.16
N ASN A 30 4.73 11.77 4.11
CA ASN A 30 5.72 11.30 5.07
C ASN A 30 5.40 11.83 6.45
N HIS A 31 5.32 10.95 7.44
CA HIS A 31 4.90 11.31 8.79
C HIS A 31 5.87 12.29 9.49
N SER A 32 7.17 12.17 9.23
CA SER A 32 8.15 13.10 9.81
C SER A 32 8.22 14.41 9.03
N ASP A 33 8.56 15.49 9.74
CA ASP A 33 8.76 16.85 9.17
C ASP A 33 10.06 16.97 8.34
N ARG A 34 10.58 15.86 7.85
CA ARG A 34 11.78 15.85 7.00
C ARG A 34 11.51 16.64 5.72
N ASP A 35 12.45 17.50 5.32
CA ASP A 35 12.44 18.13 4.00
C ASP A 35 12.50 17.07 2.89
N LEU A 36 11.53 17.08 2.01
CA LEU A 36 11.42 16.14 0.89
C LEU A 36 11.81 16.76 -0.45
N THR A 37 12.30 17.99 -0.49
CA THR A 37 12.60 18.73 -1.73
C THR A 37 13.49 17.91 -2.66
N ASP A 38 14.61 17.38 -2.18
CA ASP A 38 15.53 16.55 -2.97
C ASP A 38 14.91 15.21 -3.38
N TYR A 39 14.11 14.61 -2.49
CA TYR A 39 13.42 13.35 -2.78
C TYR A 39 12.43 13.52 -3.94
N LEU A 40 11.59 14.56 -3.88
CA LEU A 40 10.58 14.85 -4.90
C LEU A 40 11.22 15.18 -6.25
N ALA A 41 12.25 16.03 -6.26
CA ALA A 41 12.96 16.38 -7.48
C ALA A 41 13.65 15.15 -8.16
N ARG A 42 14.21 14.25 -7.35
CA ARG A 42 14.76 12.98 -7.84
C ARG A 42 13.69 12.05 -8.38
N LEU A 43 12.53 12.00 -7.74
CA LEU A 43 11.40 11.17 -8.16
C LEU A 43 10.82 11.67 -9.48
N GLU A 44 10.57 12.97 -9.61
CA GLU A 44 10.14 13.60 -10.88
C GLU A 44 11.09 13.27 -12.02
N LYS A 45 12.38 13.45 -11.80
CA LYS A 45 13.41 13.15 -12.79
C LYS A 45 13.46 11.67 -13.18
N ALA A 46 13.21 10.76 -12.21
CA ALA A 46 13.29 9.33 -12.44
C ALA A 46 12.06 8.75 -13.15
N ILE A 47 10.88 9.38 -12.99
CA ILE A 47 9.65 9.01 -13.70
C ILE A 47 9.79 9.22 -15.20
N ASP A 48 10.61 10.19 -15.65
CA ASP A 48 10.90 10.49 -17.06
C ASP A 48 9.63 10.67 -17.92
N ASN A 49 8.58 11.19 -17.31
CA ASN A 49 7.34 11.55 -17.99
C ASN A 49 6.86 12.92 -17.49
N PRO A 50 6.94 13.97 -18.33
CA PRO A 50 6.63 15.35 -17.95
C PRO A 50 5.14 15.58 -17.63
N ASP A 51 4.27 14.68 -18.04
CA ASP A 51 2.83 14.77 -17.80
C ASP A 51 2.47 14.28 -16.38
N VAL A 52 3.35 13.50 -15.72
CA VAL A 52 3.15 13.00 -14.35
C VAL A 52 3.58 14.07 -13.34
N LYS A 53 2.65 14.44 -12.47
CA LYS A 53 2.94 15.39 -11.38
C LYS A 53 3.39 14.64 -10.13
N VAL A 54 4.33 15.21 -9.39
CA VAL A 54 4.70 14.74 -8.04
C VAL A 54 4.30 15.79 -7.02
N VAL A 55 3.47 15.41 -6.06
CA VAL A 55 2.85 16.32 -5.09
C VAL A 55 3.13 15.84 -3.66
N GLN A 56 3.70 16.70 -2.83
CA GLN A 56 3.81 16.44 -1.39
C GLN A 56 2.48 16.71 -0.71
N CYS A 57 1.95 15.72 0.01
CA CYS A 57 0.78 15.86 0.87
C CYS A 57 1.18 16.19 2.30
N LYS A 58 0.39 17.01 2.96
CA LYS A 58 0.61 17.41 4.36
C LYS A 58 0.08 16.36 5.34
N THR A 59 -0.95 15.63 4.95
CA THR A 59 -1.59 14.59 5.77
C THR A 59 -1.81 13.30 4.99
N ALA A 60 -1.96 12.20 5.72
CA ALA A 60 -2.31 10.91 5.11
C ALA A 60 -3.70 10.95 4.46
N GLU A 61 -4.65 11.66 5.07
CA GLU A 61 -6.00 11.84 4.55
C GLU A 61 -5.99 12.55 3.19
N GLU A 62 -5.17 13.60 3.04
CA GLU A 62 -5.00 14.31 1.77
C GLU A 62 -4.48 13.37 0.69
N MET A 63 -3.47 12.55 1.00
CA MET A 63 -2.90 11.57 0.09
C MET A 63 -3.94 10.51 -0.30
N VAL A 64 -4.63 9.90 0.68
CA VAL A 64 -5.63 8.85 0.45
C VAL A 64 -6.79 9.37 -0.38
N LYS A 65 -7.30 10.56 -0.07
CA LYS A 65 -8.42 11.18 -0.79
C LYS A 65 -8.13 11.38 -2.28
N ASN A 66 -6.89 11.70 -2.63
CA ASN A 66 -6.48 12.00 -4.00
C ASN A 66 -5.91 10.79 -4.75
N SER A 67 -5.90 9.60 -4.14
CA SER A 67 -5.27 8.41 -4.71
C SER A 67 -6.26 7.27 -4.89
N GLU A 68 -6.14 6.52 -5.98
CA GLU A 68 -6.86 5.26 -6.23
C GLU A 68 -6.01 4.05 -5.83
N ILE A 69 -4.69 4.15 -6.04
CA ILE A 69 -3.70 3.15 -5.63
C ILE A 69 -2.88 3.75 -4.50
N ILE A 70 -2.68 3.01 -3.42
CA ILE A 70 -1.94 3.46 -2.24
C ILE A 70 -0.87 2.43 -1.91
N CYS A 71 0.40 2.88 -1.84
CA CYS A 71 1.51 2.05 -1.40
C CYS A 71 1.99 2.54 -0.02
N THR A 72 2.01 1.67 0.99
CA THR A 72 2.61 1.97 2.28
C THR A 72 3.99 1.31 2.40
N THR A 73 4.99 2.10 2.80
CA THR A 73 6.40 1.68 2.77
C THR A 73 7.15 2.18 4.00
N THR A 74 6.52 2.13 5.17
CA THR A 74 7.03 2.68 6.42
C THR A 74 7.41 1.58 7.41
N PRO A 75 8.37 1.83 8.30
CA PRO A 75 8.66 0.95 9.44
C PRO A 75 7.76 1.27 10.65
N SER A 76 6.56 1.79 10.45
CA SER A 76 5.68 2.20 11.53
C SER A 76 5.19 1.01 12.36
N THR A 77 4.99 1.24 13.65
CA THR A 77 4.33 0.28 14.57
C THR A 77 2.86 0.64 14.82
N GLN A 78 2.37 1.67 14.13
CA GLN A 78 0.98 2.13 14.20
C GLN A 78 0.48 2.39 12.77
N PRO A 79 -0.83 2.25 12.51
CA PRO A 79 -1.41 2.55 11.20
C PRO A 79 -1.00 3.92 10.67
N VAL A 80 -0.62 3.98 9.40
CA VAL A 80 -0.18 5.20 8.72
C VAL A 80 -1.25 5.77 7.80
N LEU A 81 -2.26 4.98 7.48
CA LEU A 81 -3.45 5.43 6.78
C LEU A 81 -4.54 5.81 7.78
N PRO A 82 -5.47 6.71 7.42
CA PRO A 82 -6.60 7.07 8.29
C PRO A 82 -7.50 5.86 8.53
N ASP A 83 -7.97 5.70 9.78
CA ASP A 83 -8.94 4.68 10.16
C ASP A 83 -10.37 5.12 9.80
N ASP A 84 -10.59 5.32 8.52
CA ASP A 84 -11.83 5.86 7.93
C ASP A 84 -12.19 5.04 6.68
N LYS A 85 -13.24 4.25 6.79
CA LYS A 85 -13.66 3.38 5.70
C LYS A 85 -14.21 4.13 4.49
N ASP A 86 -14.81 5.30 4.66
CA ASP A 86 -15.33 6.09 3.54
C ASP A 86 -14.18 6.62 2.68
N LEU A 87 -13.02 6.90 3.27
CA LEU A 87 -11.79 7.27 2.55
C LEU A 87 -11.10 6.08 1.89
N LEU A 88 -11.22 4.88 2.46
CA LEU A 88 -10.55 3.67 1.99
C LEU A 88 -11.41 2.85 1.01
N GLU A 89 -12.71 3.12 0.90
CA GLU A 89 -13.60 2.40 -0.04
C GLU A 89 -13.13 2.58 -1.49
N GLY A 90 -13.07 1.48 -2.24
CA GLY A 90 -12.68 1.47 -3.65
C GLY A 90 -11.19 1.65 -3.92
N LYS A 91 -10.34 1.66 -2.90
CA LYS A 91 -8.89 1.81 -3.07
C LYS A 91 -8.19 0.47 -3.32
N CYS A 92 -7.11 0.52 -4.09
CA CYS A 92 -6.15 -0.57 -4.20
C CYS A 92 -4.98 -0.28 -3.24
N ILE A 93 -4.87 -1.07 -2.17
CA ILE A 93 -3.88 -0.86 -1.12
C ILE A 93 -2.79 -1.92 -1.23
N ILE A 94 -1.54 -1.47 -1.31
CA ILE A 94 -0.33 -2.29 -1.42
C ILE A 94 0.56 -1.97 -0.20
N ALA A 95 0.59 -2.85 0.79
CA ALA A 95 1.36 -2.65 2.01
C ALA A 95 2.68 -3.44 1.96
N ILE A 96 3.79 -2.74 2.13
CA ILE A 96 5.14 -3.29 1.97
C ILE A 96 6.00 -3.08 3.22
N GLY A 97 5.75 -2.01 3.97
CA GLY A 97 6.67 -1.56 5.00
C GLY A 97 6.70 -2.43 6.26
N SER A 98 5.58 -3.04 6.64
CA SER A 98 5.51 -3.94 7.80
C SER A 98 6.09 -5.32 7.46
N TYR A 99 7.22 -5.67 8.05
CA TYR A 99 7.92 -6.95 7.86
C TYR A 99 8.33 -7.62 9.20
N THR A 100 7.85 -7.11 10.32
CA THR A 100 7.93 -7.77 11.63
C THR A 100 6.56 -7.73 12.33
N PRO A 101 6.30 -8.62 13.30
CA PRO A 101 5.01 -8.68 14.00
C PRO A 101 4.62 -7.40 14.77
N GLU A 102 5.60 -6.58 15.14
CA GLU A 102 5.39 -5.31 15.85
C GLU A 102 5.05 -4.15 14.92
N MET A 103 5.39 -4.27 13.63
CA MET A 103 5.14 -3.23 12.63
C MET A 103 3.71 -3.30 12.15
N ARG A 104 3.09 -2.13 11.96
CA ARG A 104 1.74 -2.03 11.43
C ARG A 104 1.55 -0.74 10.64
N GLU A 105 1.05 -0.86 9.42
CA GLU A 105 0.77 0.27 8.54
C GLU A 105 -0.73 0.46 8.29
N ILE A 106 -1.52 -0.64 8.34
CA ILE A 106 -2.90 -0.69 7.88
C ILE A 106 -3.87 -0.54 9.05
N PRO A 107 -4.86 0.38 8.95
CA PRO A 107 -5.87 0.60 9.98
C PRO A 107 -6.92 -0.50 10.02
N ASP A 108 -7.70 -0.53 11.11
CA ASP A 108 -8.74 -1.53 11.30
C ASP A 108 -9.93 -1.39 10.35
N ALA A 109 -10.20 -0.18 9.86
CA ALA A 109 -11.28 0.08 8.91
C ALA A 109 -11.19 -0.77 7.62
N ILE A 110 -9.99 -1.27 7.27
CA ILE A 110 -9.82 -2.12 6.09
C ILE A 110 -10.63 -3.42 6.20
N TRP A 111 -10.78 -3.98 7.41
CA TRP A 111 -11.47 -5.25 7.64
C TRP A 111 -12.98 -5.17 7.49
N ASP A 112 -13.55 -3.95 7.46
CA ASP A 112 -14.95 -3.71 7.12
C ASP A 112 -15.17 -3.63 5.59
N LEU A 113 -14.10 -3.45 4.81
CA LEU A 113 -14.14 -3.19 3.36
C LEU A 113 -13.73 -4.39 2.51
N THR A 114 -12.90 -5.26 3.05
CA THR A 114 -12.46 -6.47 2.35
C THR A 114 -12.33 -7.65 3.31
N ASN A 115 -12.72 -8.81 2.81
CA ASN A 115 -12.52 -10.11 3.46
C ASN A 115 -11.54 -10.99 2.67
N GLU A 116 -10.84 -10.41 1.69
CA GLU A 116 -9.83 -11.06 0.87
C GLU A 116 -8.53 -10.27 0.96
N VAL A 117 -7.45 -10.95 1.32
CA VAL A 117 -6.11 -10.36 1.37
C VAL A 117 -5.19 -11.13 0.44
N TYR A 118 -4.65 -10.43 -0.54
CA TYR A 118 -3.66 -11.03 -1.43
C TYR A 118 -2.28 -10.98 -0.77
N ILE A 119 -1.58 -12.11 -0.79
CA ILE A 119 -0.25 -12.27 -0.21
C ILE A 119 0.69 -12.93 -1.20
N GLU A 120 1.97 -12.67 -1.11
CA GLU A 120 2.97 -13.35 -1.94
C GLU A 120 3.38 -14.71 -1.36
N LEU A 121 3.45 -14.83 -0.03
CA LEU A 121 3.85 -16.04 0.70
C LEU A 121 2.96 -16.24 1.92
N PRO A 122 2.60 -17.48 2.30
CA PRO A 122 1.79 -17.77 3.50
C PRO A 122 2.40 -17.21 4.78
N TYR A 123 3.69 -17.19 4.85
CA TYR A 123 4.53 -16.68 5.93
C TYR A 123 4.30 -15.19 6.28
N ALA A 124 3.72 -14.41 5.34
CA ALA A 124 3.31 -13.03 5.61
C ALA A 124 2.32 -12.92 6.78
N CYS A 125 1.49 -13.96 7.02
CA CYS A 125 0.53 -14.00 8.12
C CYS A 125 1.18 -14.02 9.50
N GLU A 126 2.39 -14.55 9.60
CA GLU A 126 3.15 -14.62 10.85
C GLU A 126 4.11 -13.45 11.01
N GLU A 127 4.76 -13.06 9.92
CA GLU A 127 5.87 -12.13 9.93
C GLU A 127 5.44 -10.67 9.96
N SER A 128 4.33 -10.32 9.31
CA SER A 128 3.88 -8.93 9.28
C SER A 128 2.79 -8.66 10.31
N GLY A 129 2.97 -7.62 11.14
CA GLY A 129 1.95 -7.16 12.07
C GLY A 129 0.68 -6.63 11.39
N ASP A 130 0.75 -6.26 10.10
CA ASP A 130 -0.44 -5.93 9.31
C ASP A 130 -1.40 -7.11 9.16
N LEU A 131 -0.91 -8.36 9.25
CA LEU A 131 -1.73 -9.56 9.18
C LEU A 131 -1.78 -10.33 10.50
N SER A 132 -0.63 -10.54 11.16
CA SER A 132 -0.54 -11.34 12.39
C SER A 132 -1.36 -10.75 13.55
N GLN A 133 -1.41 -9.41 13.66
CA GLN A 133 -2.20 -8.75 14.70
C GLN A 133 -3.73 -8.92 14.48
N PRO A 134 -4.29 -8.56 13.30
CA PRO A 134 -5.72 -8.78 13.08
C PRO A 134 -6.13 -10.26 13.05
N ILE A 135 -5.25 -11.19 12.67
CA ILE A 135 -5.51 -12.63 12.79
C ILE A 135 -5.64 -13.00 14.29
N LYS A 136 -4.71 -12.56 15.12
CA LYS A 136 -4.71 -12.80 16.55
C LYS A 136 -5.96 -12.21 17.25
N ASP A 137 -6.40 -11.05 16.78
CA ASP A 137 -7.57 -10.34 17.31
C ASP A 137 -8.90 -10.87 16.72
N GLY A 138 -8.85 -11.84 15.80
CA GLY A 138 -10.02 -12.46 15.18
C GLY A 138 -10.75 -11.58 14.16
N ARG A 139 -10.12 -10.52 13.68
CA ARG A 139 -10.64 -9.61 12.63
C ARG A 139 -10.40 -10.15 11.23
N LEU A 140 -9.30 -10.88 11.04
CA LEU A 140 -8.93 -11.56 9.82
C LEU A 140 -8.76 -13.05 10.14
N LYS A 141 -9.18 -13.93 9.24
CA LYS A 141 -8.89 -15.37 9.29
C LYS A 141 -7.86 -15.71 8.22
N GLU A 142 -6.98 -16.65 8.51
CA GLU A 142 -5.96 -17.09 7.54
C GLU A 142 -6.58 -17.59 6.23
N GLU A 143 -7.75 -18.23 6.29
CA GLU A 143 -8.46 -18.73 5.11
C GLU A 143 -8.97 -17.61 4.18
N GLN A 144 -8.93 -16.36 4.63
CA GLN A 144 -9.25 -15.17 3.82
C GLN A 144 -8.03 -14.64 3.05
N THR A 145 -6.84 -15.24 3.26
CA THR A 145 -5.65 -14.90 2.47
C THR A 145 -5.59 -15.71 1.19
N ILE A 146 -5.20 -15.04 0.12
CA ILE A 146 -5.11 -15.60 -1.23
C ILE A 146 -3.68 -15.44 -1.72
N LEU A 147 -3.02 -16.55 -2.04
CA LEU A 147 -1.70 -16.50 -2.66
C LEU A 147 -1.80 -15.82 -4.04
N MET A 148 -0.99 -14.81 -4.26
CA MET A 148 -0.94 -14.11 -5.55
C MET A 148 -0.60 -15.06 -6.70
N SER A 149 0.26 -16.07 -6.46
CA SER A 149 0.56 -17.13 -7.43
C SER A 149 -0.67 -17.92 -7.86
N ASP A 150 -1.51 -18.29 -6.89
CA ASP A 150 -2.72 -19.08 -7.16
C ASP A 150 -3.79 -18.23 -7.87
N TYR A 151 -3.92 -16.96 -7.43
CA TYR A 151 -4.78 -15.99 -8.10
C TYR A 151 -4.40 -15.82 -9.57
N LEU A 152 -3.13 -15.64 -9.87
CA LEU A 152 -2.64 -15.46 -11.24
C LEU A 152 -2.77 -16.74 -12.08
N ALA A 153 -2.53 -17.91 -11.48
CA ALA A 153 -2.69 -19.22 -12.16
C ALA A 153 -4.18 -19.57 -12.42
N GLY A 154 -5.08 -19.07 -11.59
CA GLY A 154 -6.52 -19.30 -11.66
C GLY A 154 -7.26 -18.49 -12.74
N ASN A 155 -6.57 -17.78 -13.62
CA ASN A 155 -7.13 -16.88 -14.63
C ASN A 155 -7.91 -15.72 -14.00
N PRO A 156 -7.23 -14.76 -13.37
CA PRO A 156 -7.83 -13.69 -12.60
C PRO A 156 -8.81 -12.86 -13.42
N GLN A 157 -9.93 -12.53 -12.81
CA GLN A 157 -10.92 -11.67 -13.41
C GLN A 157 -10.61 -10.20 -13.07
N GLU A 158 -10.88 -9.32 -14.01
CA GLU A 158 -10.78 -7.89 -13.77
C GLU A 158 -11.78 -7.45 -12.69
N ILE A 159 -11.32 -6.66 -11.73
CA ILE A 159 -12.18 -6.06 -10.71
C ILE A 159 -12.85 -4.85 -11.32
N THR A 160 -14.14 -4.97 -11.61
CA THR A 160 -14.93 -3.93 -12.28
C THR A 160 -15.77 -3.10 -11.31
N ASP A 161 -15.95 -3.56 -10.07
CA ASP A 161 -16.68 -2.80 -9.05
C ASP A 161 -15.78 -1.67 -8.49
N PRO A 162 -16.11 -0.39 -8.75
CA PRO A 162 -15.31 0.74 -8.30
C PRO A 162 -15.32 0.93 -6.77
N LYS A 163 -16.23 0.26 -6.07
CA LYS A 163 -16.31 0.28 -4.61
C LYS A 163 -15.53 -0.85 -3.95
N LYS A 164 -15.09 -1.85 -4.71
CA LYS A 164 -14.32 -2.96 -4.15
C LYS A 164 -12.93 -2.47 -3.73
N THR A 165 -12.68 -2.46 -2.43
CA THR A 165 -11.35 -2.24 -1.88
C THR A 165 -10.53 -3.53 -2.02
N THR A 166 -9.31 -3.41 -2.52
CA THR A 166 -8.37 -4.53 -2.64
C THR A 166 -7.16 -4.31 -1.77
N TYR A 167 -6.68 -5.37 -1.13
CA TYR A 167 -5.53 -5.30 -0.25
C TYR A 167 -4.52 -6.38 -0.60
N PHE A 168 -3.30 -5.95 -0.92
CA PHE A 168 -2.14 -6.81 -1.14
C PHE A 168 -1.09 -6.52 -0.07
N LYS A 169 -0.61 -7.58 0.60
CA LYS A 169 0.48 -7.51 1.56
C LYS A 169 1.71 -8.22 1.03
N SER A 170 2.81 -7.49 0.94
CA SER A 170 4.13 -8.02 0.64
C SER A 170 5.03 -7.95 1.88
N VAL A 171 5.79 -9.00 2.14
CA VAL A 171 6.88 -9.03 3.12
C VAL A 171 8.25 -9.08 2.44
N GLY A 172 8.24 -9.12 1.10
CA GLY A 172 9.42 -9.20 0.26
C GLY A 172 9.97 -10.63 0.14
N MET A 173 10.60 -10.89 -0.99
CA MET A 173 11.38 -12.11 -1.18
C MET A 173 12.85 -11.77 -0.94
N GLY A 174 13.40 -12.18 0.19
CA GLY A 174 14.78 -11.85 0.61
C GLY A 174 15.89 -12.43 -0.27
N LEU A 175 15.55 -12.91 -1.46
CA LEU A 175 16.49 -13.47 -2.45
C LEU A 175 16.87 -12.46 -3.56
N PHE A 176 16.35 -11.24 -3.53
CA PHE A 176 16.64 -10.22 -4.53
C PHE A 176 17.28 -8.98 -3.93
#